data_c65c1b0683d0462f22fcc1ffb9bfc9d4
#
_entry.id   c65c1b0683d0462f22fcc1ffb9bfc9d4
#
_cell.length_a   1.000
_cell.length_b   1.000
_cell.length_c   1.000
_cell.angle_alpha   90.00
_cell.angle_beta   90.00
_cell.angle_gamma   90.00
#
_symmetry.space_group_name_H-M   'P 1'
#
loop_
_entity.id
_entity.type
_entity.pdbx_description
1 polymer ?
#
loop_
_entity_poly.entity_id
_entity_poly.type
_entity_poly.pdbx_seq_one_letter_code
_entity_poly.pdbx_strand_id
1 'polypeptide(L)'
;MSEWNEYVLEDVIEKFIDYRGKTPQKTSFGIPLMTAKIIKGGRLLEPTEYIAQEEYSEWMTRGFPEINDILLTTEAPLGEVALVKDKNVALGQRISTLQTKKDLCDSIFLKYYLQSFEGQAILQSRASGSTVEGIKSAELKKIKISLPSIYEQKSIALILFNLDNKIDLLHRQNATLEKMAETLFRQWFVEEAKEEWEEVELGNLIDVVIDNRGKTPPTVEFETEYPLIEVNALNSQSCLVDYTVIRKYVTKETFDTWFRKHLKVNDIIISTVGTIGVFSIHLANKGCIAQNLVGLRSSRISSYFLYCFFKSNIETLINLDIGGVQPSIKVPHLLGLKIKLPPKDLLNEFNESVGIYFNKIAINQTQIRTLTALRDALLPKLMSGEVRVV
;
A
#
# COMPACT_ATOMS: atom_id res chain seq x y z
N MET A 1 -32.87 18.65 -13.31
CA MET A 1 -31.84 18.24 -12.37
C MET A 1 -32.54 17.50 -11.26
N SER A 2 -32.24 16.21 -10.96
CA SER A 2 -32.76 15.62 -9.73
C SER A 2 -32.04 16.36 -8.61
N GLU A 3 -32.79 17.05 -7.80
CA GLU A 3 -32.25 17.75 -6.66
C GLU A 3 -31.81 16.68 -5.66
N TRP A 4 -30.54 16.67 -5.29
CA TRP A 4 -30.07 15.90 -4.16
C TRP A 4 -30.64 16.54 -2.90
N ASN A 5 -31.28 15.74 -2.06
CA ASN A 5 -31.86 16.24 -0.83
C ASN A 5 -30.80 16.32 0.27
N GLU A 6 -30.82 17.42 1.03
CA GLU A 6 -29.96 17.60 2.18
C GLU A 6 -30.52 16.85 3.40
N TYR A 7 -29.66 16.07 4.06
CA TYR A 7 -29.97 15.35 5.30
C TYR A 7 -28.91 15.64 6.35
N VAL A 8 -29.28 15.59 7.62
CA VAL A 8 -28.33 15.50 8.71
C VAL A 8 -27.85 14.04 8.82
N LEU A 9 -26.55 13.81 9.03
CA LEU A 9 -26.01 12.45 9.04
C LEU A 9 -26.73 11.54 10.06
N GLU A 10 -27.10 12.07 11.24
CA GLU A 10 -27.86 11.32 12.26
C GLU A 10 -29.19 10.80 11.75
N ASP A 11 -29.84 11.53 10.83
CA ASP A 11 -31.16 11.13 10.32
C ASP A 11 -31.11 9.93 9.38
N VAL A 12 -29.95 9.68 8.73
CA VAL A 12 -29.74 8.57 7.78
C VAL A 12 -28.93 7.41 8.35
N ILE A 13 -28.42 7.56 9.57
CA ILE A 13 -27.71 6.50 10.30
C ILE A 13 -28.64 5.89 11.33
N GLU A 14 -28.72 4.57 11.32
CA GLU A 14 -29.48 3.80 12.30
C GLU A 14 -28.71 3.68 13.62
N LYS A 15 -27.38 3.43 13.54
CA LYS A 15 -26.56 3.24 14.71
C LYS A 15 -25.14 3.78 14.49
N PHE A 16 -24.67 4.53 15.50
CA PHE A 16 -23.27 4.93 15.64
C PHE A 16 -22.61 4.06 16.70
N ILE A 17 -21.56 3.32 16.32
CA ILE A 17 -20.78 2.51 17.26
C ILE A 17 -19.41 3.17 17.44
N ASP A 18 -19.12 3.66 18.62
CA ASP A 18 -17.90 4.42 18.92
C ASP A 18 -17.32 3.94 20.26
N TYR A 19 -16.09 3.43 20.24
CA TYR A 19 -15.36 2.93 21.39
C TYR A 19 -14.37 3.96 21.95
N ARG A 20 -14.55 5.23 21.64
CA ARG A 20 -13.71 6.32 22.17
C ARG A 20 -13.63 6.30 23.69
N GLY A 21 -12.43 6.53 24.20
CA GLY A 21 -12.16 6.55 25.65
C GLY A 21 -11.91 5.17 26.28
N LYS A 22 -11.94 4.09 25.48
CA LYS A 22 -11.60 2.75 25.93
C LYS A 22 -10.48 2.17 25.07
N THR A 23 -9.53 1.46 25.68
CA THR A 23 -8.46 0.75 24.99
C THR A 23 -8.56 -0.73 25.30
N PRO A 24 -8.68 -1.63 24.31
CA PRO A 24 -8.71 -3.06 24.56
C PRO A 24 -7.32 -3.58 24.92
N GLN A 25 -7.26 -4.70 25.62
CA GLN A 25 -6.01 -5.44 25.76
C GLN A 25 -5.66 -6.10 24.43
N LYS A 26 -4.51 -5.71 23.88
CA LYS A 26 -4.06 -6.19 22.57
C LYS A 26 -3.26 -7.47 22.71
N THR A 27 -3.45 -8.37 21.74
CA THR A 27 -2.74 -9.63 21.60
C THR A 27 -2.12 -9.73 20.20
N SER A 28 -1.23 -10.70 19.99
CA SER A 28 -0.62 -10.97 18.70
C SER A 28 -1.47 -11.86 17.77
N PHE A 29 -2.53 -12.47 18.31
CA PHE A 29 -3.48 -13.32 17.58
C PHE A 29 -4.86 -13.27 18.26
N GLY A 30 -5.90 -13.73 17.56
CA GLY A 30 -7.28 -13.74 18.06
C GLY A 30 -8.23 -13.02 17.09
N ILE A 31 -9.19 -12.26 17.65
CA ILE A 31 -10.13 -11.46 16.86
C ILE A 31 -9.42 -10.21 16.32
N PRO A 32 -9.43 -9.97 15.00
CA PRO A 32 -8.81 -8.79 14.38
C PRO A 32 -9.36 -7.48 14.96
N LEU A 33 -8.50 -6.57 15.37
CA LEU A 33 -8.87 -5.27 15.88
C LEU A 33 -8.82 -4.21 14.78
N MET A 34 -9.97 -3.68 14.39
CA MET A 34 -10.08 -2.58 13.44
C MET A 34 -9.60 -1.28 14.09
N THR A 35 -8.52 -0.72 13.59
CA THR A 35 -7.92 0.52 14.09
C THR A 35 -7.73 1.53 12.97
N ALA A 36 -7.57 2.81 13.31
CA ALA A 36 -7.31 3.86 12.33
C ALA A 36 -6.06 3.59 11.46
N LYS A 37 -5.09 2.81 11.97
CA LYS A 37 -3.85 2.47 11.25
C LYS A 37 -4.07 1.62 10.00
N ILE A 38 -5.10 0.76 10.01
CA ILE A 38 -5.39 -0.17 8.91
C ILE A 38 -6.47 0.33 7.97
N ILE A 39 -7.06 1.50 8.23
CA ILE A 39 -8.02 2.14 7.33
C ILE A 39 -7.25 3.17 6.52
N LYS A 40 -7.09 2.94 5.21
CA LYS A 40 -6.29 3.81 4.36
C LYS A 40 -6.74 3.76 2.90
N GLY A 41 -6.95 4.94 2.31
CA GLY A 41 -7.29 5.08 0.89
C GLY A 41 -8.56 4.33 0.50
N GLY A 42 -9.56 4.27 1.38
CA GLY A 42 -10.82 3.59 1.15
C GLY A 42 -10.83 2.08 1.38
N ARG A 43 -9.76 1.54 1.97
CA ARG A 43 -9.52 0.09 2.12
C ARG A 43 -9.15 -0.28 3.53
N LEU A 44 -9.39 -1.54 3.88
CA LEU A 44 -8.82 -2.18 5.05
C LEU A 44 -7.52 -2.88 4.66
N LEU A 45 -6.44 -2.51 5.33
CA LEU A 45 -5.18 -3.24 5.28
C LEU A 45 -5.26 -4.47 6.20
N GLU A 46 -4.28 -5.37 6.09
CA GLU A 46 -4.20 -6.54 6.97
C GLU A 46 -4.10 -6.12 8.45
N PRO A 47 -4.88 -6.73 9.33
CA PRO A 47 -4.82 -6.44 10.76
C PRO A 47 -3.45 -6.80 11.35
N THR A 48 -2.91 -5.89 12.16
CA THR A 48 -1.66 -6.09 12.89
C THR A 48 -1.86 -6.19 14.40
N GLU A 49 -3.08 -5.94 14.86
CA GLU A 49 -3.46 -5.94 16.27
C GLU A 49 -4.72 -6.79 16.43
N TYR A 50 -4.81 -7.54 17.52
CA TYR A 50 -5.90 -8.47 17.81
C TYR A 50 -6.34 -8.29 19.26
N ILE A 51 -7.49 -8.87 19.62
CA ILE A 51 -7.93 -9.08 21.01
C ILE A 51 -8.18 -10.58 21.24
N ALA A 52 -8.09 -11.01 22.48
CA ALA A 52 -8.38 -12.40 22.84
C ALA A 52 -9.85 -12.74 22.52
N GLN A 53 -10.10 -13.98 22.08
CA GLN A 53 -11.45 -14.45 21.74
C GLN A 53 -12.40 -14.35 22.94
N GLU A 54 -11.89 -14.62 24.14
CA GLU A 54 -12.65 -14.61 25.39
C GLU A 54 -13.08 -13.20 25.79
N GLU A 55 -12.28 -12.19 25.45
CA GLU A 55 -12.55 -10.79 25.77
C GLU A 55 -13.49 -10.12 24.75
N TYR A 56 -13.75 -10.75 23.61
CA TYR A 56 -14.51 -10.15 22.51
C TYR A 56 -15.89 -9.65 22.94
N SER A 57 -16.67 -10.48 23.62
CA SER A 57 -18.04 -10.13 24.08
C SER A 57 -18.02 -9.05 25.15
N GLU A 58 -17.02 -9.07 26.05
CA GLU A 58 -16.87 -8.06 27.10
C GLU A 58 -16.41 -6.71 26.53
N TRP A 59 -15.62 -6.74 25.46
CA TRP A 59 -15.17 -5.54 24.77
C TRP A 59 -16.31 -4.92 23.94
N MET A 60 -17.03 -5.72 23.16
CA MET A 60 -18.01 -5.26 22.14
C MET A 60 -19.37 -4.85 22.74
N THR A 61 -19.34 -4.10 23.87
CA THR A 61 -20.56 -3.69 24.61
C THR A 61 -21.39 -2.59 23.95
N ARG A 62 -20.84 -1.82 23.00
CA ARG A 62 -21.54 -0.72 22.34
C ARG A 62 -22.21 -1.12 21.04
N GLY A 63 -21.92 -2.31 20.54
CA GLY A 63 -22.50 -2.90 19.35
C GLY A 63 -21.52 -3.70 18.53
N PHE A 64 -22.07 -4.49 17.61
CA PHE A 64 -21.31 -5.31 16.68
C PHE A 64 -21.41 -4.72 15.28
N PRO A 65 -20.33 -4.76 14.48
CA PRO A 65 -20.38 -4.35 13.10
C PRO A 65 -21.08 -5.38 12.23
N GLU A 66 -21.72 -4.90 11.17
CA GLU A 66 -22.29 -5.71 10.10
C GLU A 66 -21.46 -5.54 8.81
N ILE A 67 -21.60 -6.48 7.88
CA ILE A 67 -20.95 -6.38 6.57
C ILE A 67 -21.46 -5.13 5.85
N ASN A 68 -20.54 -4.37 5.27
CA ASN A 68 -20.75 -3.07 4.63
C ASN A 68 -21.09 -1.91 5.58
N ASP A 69 -20.97 -2.07 6.89
CA ASP A 69 -20.92 -0.92 7.78
C ASP A 69 -19.69 -0.06 7.46
N ILE A 70 -19.83 1.25 7.63
CA ILE A 70 -18.76 2.19 7.33
C ILE A 70 -17.87 2.37 8.56
N LEU A 71 -16.59 2.12 8.40
CA LEU A 71 -15.56 2.48 9.36
C LEU A 71 -15.01 3.85 8.97
N LEU A 72 -15.19 4.85 9.83
CA LEU A 72 -14.68 6.21 9.65
C LEU A 72 -13.66 6.49 10.74
N THR A 73 -12.44 6.87 10.37
CA THR A 73 -11.45 7.33 11.34
C THR A 73 -11.82 8.72 11.84
N THR A 74 -11.82 8.88 13.15
CA THR A 74 -12.25 10.13 13.80
C THR A 74 -11.07 11.00 14.23
N GLU A 75 -9.84 10.44 14.22
CA GLU A 75 -8.58 11.14 14.50
C GLU A 75 -7.38 10.30 14.08
N ALA A 76 -6.25 10.93 13.80
CA ALA A 76 -4.93 10.35 13.57
C ALA A 76 -4.85 9.17 12.54
N PRO A 77 -5.24 9.35 11.29
CA PRO A 77 -5.78 10.55 10.65
C PRO A 77 -7.30 10.67 10.77
N LEU A 78 -7.84 11.86 10.60
CA LEU A 78 -9.29 12.08 10.42
C LEU A 78 -9.69 11.79 8.98
N GLY A 79 -10.85 11.15 8.77
CA GLY A 79 -11.54 11.11 7.48
C GLY A 79 -11.22 9.92 6.59
N GLU A 80 -10.35 8.99 7.02
CA GLU A 80 -10.21 7.72 6.29
C GLU A 80 -11.47 6.86 6.46
N VAL A 81 -11.93 6.25 5.38
CA VAL A 81 -13.15 5.43 5.38
C VAL A 81 -12.90 4.08 4.72
N ALA A 82 -13.52 3.03 5.27
CA ALA A 82 -13.57 1.71 4.66
C ALA A 82 -14.89 1.02 4.99
N LEU A 83 -15.16 -0.11 4.33
CA LEU A 83 -16.30 -0.96 4.65
C LEU A 83 -15.87 -2.18 5.46
N VAL A 84 -16.69 -2.58 6.41
CA VAL A 84 -16.52 -3.85 7.12
C VAL A 84 -16.69 -5.00 6.13
N LYS A 85 -15.68 -5.86 6.02
CA LYS A 85 -15.67 -7.04 5.14
C LYS A 85 -15.99 -8.35 5.87
N ASP A 86 -15.69 -8.39 7.17
CA ASP A 86 -15.98 -9.51 8.06
C ASP A 86 -16.57 -8.96 9.36
N LYS A 87 -17.69 -9.51 9.80
CA LYS A 87 -18.34 -9.10 11.04
C LYS A 87 -17.65 -9.61 12.31
N ASN A 88 -16.78 -10.62 12.16
CA ASN A 88 -16.02 -11.16 13.28
C ASN A 88 -14.74 -10.33 13.53
N VAL A 89 -14.93 -9.05 13.81
CA VAL A 89 -13.86 -8.08 14.08
C VAL A 89 -14.20 -7.23 15.29
N ALA A 90 -13.20 -6.82 16.03
CA ALA A 90 -13.33 -5.87 17.13
C ALA A 90 -13.09 -4.44 16.64
N LEU A 91 -13.79 -3.48 17.25
CA LEU A 91 -13.71 -2.07 16.88
C LEU A 91 -12.80 -1.30 17.85
N GLY A 92 -11.84 -0.55 17.33
CA GLY A 92 -10.91 0.27 18.11
C GLY A 92 -11.45 1.66 18.45
N GLN A 93 -10.69 2.41 19.25
CA GLN A 93 -11.16 3.66 19.87
C GLN A 93 -11.15 4.90 18.96
N ARG A 94 -10.44 4.89 17.84
CA ARG A 94 -10.27 6.05 16.93
C ARG A 94 -11.07 5.92 15.64
N ILE A 95 -12.06 5.07 15.69
CA ILE A 95 -12.99 4.86 14.58
C ILE A 95 -14.43 4.98 15.07
N SER A 96 -15.29 5.49 14.21
CA SER A 96 -16.74 5.42 14.38
C SER A 96 -17.29 4.49 13.30
N THR A 97 -18.08 3.51 13.71
CA THR A 97 -18.76 2.62 12.77
C THR A 97 -20.18 3.11 12.56
N LEU A 98 -20.56 3.30 11.29
CA LEU A 98 -21.85 3.85 10.90
C LEU A 98 -22.67 2.76 10.23
N GLN A 99 -23.84 2.44 10.82
CA GLN A 99 -24.85 1.56 10.24
C GLN A 99 -25.94 2.43 9.63
N THR A 100 -26.14 2.34 8.31
CA THR A 100 -27.09 3.21 7.60
C THR A 100 -28.52 2.69 7.67
N LYS A 101 -29.51 3.59 7.63
CA LYS A 101 -30.91 3.28 7.37
C LYS A 101 -31.05 2.91 5.89
N LYS A 102 -31.13 1.63 5.58
CA LYS A 102 -31.02 1.06 4.21
C LYS A 102 -32.06 1.59 3.21
N ASP A 103 -33.19 2.10 3.71
CA ASP A 103 -34.25 2.69 2.87
C ASP A 103 -33.90 4.14 2.43
N LEU A 104 -33.02 4.81 3.14
CA LEU A 104 -32.65 6.21 2.92
C LEU A 104 -31.23 6.37 2.39
N CYS A 105 -30.30 5.55 2.88
CA CYS A 105 -28.89 5.71 2.62
C CYS A 105 -28.20 4.37 2.34
N ASP A 106 -27.61 4.24 1.15
CA ASP A 106 -26.75 3.12 0.81
C ASP A 106 -25.36 3.32 1.44
N SER A 107 -24.89 2.34 2.21
CA SER A 107 -23.61 2.46 2.95
C SER A 107 -22.41 2.54 2.03
N ILE A 108 -22.44 1.88 0.87
CA ILE A 108 -21.36 1.91 -0.11
C ILE A 108 -21.31 3.30 -0.77
N PHE A 109 -22.47 3.87 -1.12
CA PHE A 109 -22.55 5.25 -1.60
C PHE A 109 -22.03 6.24 -0.57
N LEU A 110 -22.47 6.14 0.69
CA LEU A 110 -22.04 7.05 1.76
C LEU A 110 -20.53 6.94 2.01
N LYS A 111 -19.94 5.75 1.92
CA LYS A 111 -18.48 5.56 1.98
C LYS A 111 -17.79 6.41 0.91
N TYR A 112 -18.26 6.41 -0.34
CA TYR A 112 -17.65 7.20 -1.42
C TYR A 112 -17.96 8.69 -1.29
N TYR A 113 -19.15 9.05 -0.81
CA TYR A 113 -19.45 10.44 -0.50
C TYR A 113 -18.47 11.01 0.55
N LEU A 114 -18.25 10.29 1.64
CA LEU A 114 -17.29 10.70 2.67
C LEU A 114 -15.84 10.74 2.17
N GLN A 115 -15.47 9.96 1.16
CA GLN A 115 -14.16 10.00 0.51
C GLN A 115 -14.01 11.11 -0.52
N SER A 116 -15.11 11.66 -1.03
CA SER A 116 -15.09 12.74 -2.01
C SER A 116 -14.48 14.01 -1.42
N PHE A 117 -14.09 14.94 -2.30
CA PHE A 117 -13.60 16.25 -1.87
C PHE A 117 -14.60 16.98 -0.97
N GLU A 118 -15.89 16.92 -1.31
CA GLU A 118 -16.97 17.52 -0.53
C GLU A 118 -17.12 16.87 0.85
N GLY A 119 -17.17 15.54 0.89
CA GLY A 119 -17.27 14.79 2.15
C GLY A 119 -16.08 15.05 3.06
N GLN A 120 -14.85 15.09 2.52
CA GLN A 120 -13.65 15.43 3.28
C GLN A 120 -13.68 16.88 3.79
N ALA A 121 -14.10 17.83 2.95
CA ALA A 121 -14.23 19.23 3.35
C ALA A 121 -15.25 19.41 4.51
N ILE A 122 -16.37 18.70 4.47
CA ILE A 122 -17.38 18.71 5.53
C ILE A 122 -16.81 18.13 6.83
N LEU A 123 -16.10 16.99 6.78
CA LEU A 123 -15.46 16.38 7.95
C LEU A 123 -14.42 17.32 8.57
N GLN A 124 -13.56 17.91 7.76
CA GLN A 124 -12.53 18.86 8.20
C GLN A 124 -13.11 20.13 8.81
N SER A 125 -14.21 20.66 8.25
CA SER A 125 -14.87 21.87 8.77
C SER A 125 -15.41 21.70 10.21
N ARG A 126 -15.61 20.47 10.66
CA ARG A 126 -16.10 20.10 12.00
C ARG A 126 -15.02 19.52 12.90
N ALA A 127 -13.80 19.43 12.38
CA ALA A 127 -12.65 18.98 13.15
C ALA A 127 -12.26 20.00 14.23
N SER A 128 -11.69 19.51 15.30
CA SER A 128 -11.15 20.32 16.41
C SER A 128 -9.86 19.66 16.92
N GLY A 129 -8.97 20.46 17.48
CA GLY A 129 -7.69 20.02 18.03
C GLY A 129 -6.52 20.77 17.39
N SER A 130 -5.58 21.24 18.20
CA SER A 130 -4.41 22.02 17.74
C SER A 130 -3.22 21.15 17.36
N THR A 131 -3.08 19.98 17.97
CA THR A 131 -1.95 19.05 17.74
C THR A 131 -2.37 17.83 16.93
N VAL A 132 -3.55 17.30 17.21
CA VAL A 132 -4.16 16.20 16.46
C VAL A 132 -5.59 16.59 16.14
N GLU A 133 -5.85 16.78 14.85
CA GLU A 133 -7.21 17.07 14.38
C GLU A 133 -8.10 15.82 14.52
N GLY A 134 -9.31 16.03 15.02
CA GLY A 134 -10.28 14.98 15.16
C GLY A 134 -11.71 15.53 15.24
N ILE A 135 -12.68 14.69 14.93
CA ILE A 135 -14.10 15.04 15.00
C ILE A 135 -14.75 14.34 16.18
N LYS A 136 -15.48 15.10 17.00
CA LYS A 136 -16.28 14.54 18.10
C LYS A 136 -17.54 13.90 17.54
N SER A 137 -18.01 12.79 18.16
CA SER A 137 -19.25 12.11 17.74
C SER A 137 -20.46 13.06 17.65
N ALA A 138 -20.58 14.02 18.56
CA ALA A 138 -21.67 14.99 18.52
C ALA A 138 -21.61 15.93 17.30
N GLU A 139 -20.40 16.26 16.82
CA GLU A 139 -20.23 17.09 15.62
C GLU A 139 -20.34 16.24 14.34
N LEU A 140 -19.85 14.99 14.37
CA LEU A 140 -20.04 14.04 13.27
C LEU A 140 -21.52 13.82 12.95
N LYS A 141 -22.36 13.66 13.96
CA LYS A 141 -23.81 13.44 13.81
C LYS A 141 -24.52 14.60 13.14
N LYS A 142 -24.05 15.83 13.34
CA LYS A 142 -24.66 17.08 12.82
C LYS A 142 -24.21 17.46 11.42
N ILE A 143 -23.28 16.74 10.80
CA ILE A 143 -22.86 17.09 9.45
C ILE A 143 -24.03 16.95 8.48
N LYS A 144 -24.06 17.84 7.49
CA LYS A 144 -25.07 17.84 6.44
C LYS A 144 -24.48 17.14 5.22
N ILE A 145 -25.22 16.22 4.66
CA ILE A 145 -24.87 15.45 3.47
C ILE A 145 -25.99 15.56 2.43
N SER A 146 -25.61 15.57 1.16
CA SER A 146 -26.56 15.57 0.06
C SER A 146 -26.69 14.18 -0.54
N LEU A 147 -27.91 13.67 -0.63
CA LEU A 147 -28.17 12.31 -1.14
C LEU A 147 -29.17 12.36 -2.32
N PRO A 148 -28.87 11.66 -3.43
CA PRO A 148 -29.86 11.37 -4.47
C PRO A 148 -30.85 10.32 -4.03
N SER A 149 -31.73 9.91 -4.93
CA SER A 149 -32.62 8.77 -4.68
C SER A 149 -31.83 7.51 -4.32
N ILE A 150 -32.41 6.63 -3.50
CA ILE A 150 -31.74 5.37 -3.10
C ILE A 150 -31.34 4.50 -4.31
N TYR A 151 -32.09 4.58 -5.41
CA TYR A 151 -31.76 3.87 -6.65
C TYR A 151 -30.49 4.44 -7.31
N GLU A 152 -30.39 5.76 -7.40
CA GLU A 152 -29.21 6.44 -7.94
C GLU A 152 -27.99 6.23 -7.04
N GLN A 153 -28.16 6.26 -5.70
CA GLN A 153 -27.11 5.91 -4.75
C GLN A 153 -26.54 4.52 -5.03
N LYS A 154 -27.41 3.49 -5.16
CA LYS A 154 -27.00 2.11 -5.45
C LYS A 154 -26.30 1.98 -6.80
N SER A 155 -26.78 2.68 -7.83
CA SER A 155 -26.16 2.66 -9.16
C SER A 155 -24.78 3.26 -9.16
N ILE A 156 -24.57 4.41 -8.51
CA ILE A 156 -23.26 5.05 -8.33
C ILE A 156 -22.33 4.15 -7.51
N ALA A 157 -22.84 3.64 -6.38
CA ALA A 157 -22.11 2.74 -5.49
C ALA A 157 -21.60 1.52 -6.23
N LEU A 158 -22.43 0.89 -7.07
CA LEU A 158 -22.07 -0.31 -7.82
C LEU A 158 -20.87 -0.08 -8.77
N ILE A 159 -20.84 1.06 -9.48
CA ILE A 159 -19.75 1.39 -10.39
C ILE A 159 -18.42 1.52 -9.61
N LEU A 160 -18.39 2.35 -8.58
CA LEU A 160 -17.19 2.63 -7.81
C LEU A 160 -16.71 1.40 -7.02
N PHE A 161 -17.66 0.65 -6.45
CA PHE A 161 -17.38 -0.57 -5.71
C PHE A 161 -16.78 -1.68 -6.59
N ASN A 162 -17.27 -1.83 -7.83
CA ASN A 162 -16.71 -2.79 -8.77
C ASN A 162 -15.28 -2.44 -9.19
N LEU A 163 -14.97 -1.14 -9.34
CA LEU A 163 -13.61 -0.68 -9.59
C LEU A 163 -12.68 -1.01 -8.41
N ASP A 164 -13.09 -0.66 -7.20
CA ASP A 164 -12.32 -0.94 -5.98
C ASP A 164 -12.14 -2.45 -5.75
N ASN A 165 -13.18 -3.25 -5.94
CA ASN A 165 -13.10 -4.72 -5.82
C ASN A 165 -12.12 -5.32 -6.83
N LYS A 166 -12.11 -4.82 -8.07
CA LYS A 166 -11.15 -5.27 -9.07
C LYS A 166 -9.72 -4.90 -8.71
N ILE A 167 -9.50 -3.69 -8.20
CA ILE A 167 -8.21 -3.24 -7.69
C ILE A 167 -7.74 -4.14 -6.53
N ASP A 168 -8.61 -4.39 -5.55
CA ASP A 168 -8.33 -5.28 -4.42
C ASP A 168 -7.99 -6.72 -4.85
N LEU A 169 -8.73 -7.25 -5.82
CA LEU A 169 -8.47 -8.58 -6.36
C LEU A 169 -7.09 -8.65 -7.01
N LEU A 170 -6.70 -7.63 -7.78
CA LEU A 170 -5.39 -7.58 -8.43
C LEU A 170 -4.25 -7.47 -7.40
N HIS A 171 -4.43 -6.70 -6.32
CA HIS A 171 -3.44 -6.66 -5.24
C HIS A 171 -3.27 -8.01 -4.56
N ARG A 172 -4.37 -8.70 -4.21
CA ARG A 172 -4.32 -10.04 -3.62
C ARG A 172 -3.69 -11.06 -4.56
N GLN A 173 -3.99 -10.97 -5.85
CA GLN A 173 -3.37 -11.82 -6.87
C GLN A 173 -1.85 -11.59 -6.92
N ASN A 174 -1.39 -10.34 -6.88
CA ASN A 174 0.04 -10.00 -6.85
C ASN A 174 0.73 -10.58 -5.62
N ALA A 175 0.15 -10.40 -4.43
CA ALA A 175 0.70 -10.97 -3.19
C ALA A 175 0.82 -12.50 -3.25
N THR A 176 -0.19 -13.18 -3.84
CA THR A 176 -0.16 -14.64 -4.03
C THR A 176 0.97 -15.05 -4.99
N LEU A 177 1.10 -14.38 -6.14
CA LEU A 177 2.14 -14.66 -7.13
C LEU A 177 3.55 -14.44 -6.56
N GLU A 178 3.74 -13.37 -5.81
CA GLU A 178 5.00 -13.09 -5.11
C GLU A 178 5.32 -14.20 -4.11
N LYS A 179 4.33 -14.61 -3.30
CA LYS A 179 4.50 -15.71 -2.35
C LYS A 179 4.82 -17.05 -3.01
N MET A 180 4.24 -17.32 -4.18
CA MET A 180 4.57 -18.52 -4.98
C MET A 180 6.03 -18.48 -5.43
N ALA A 181 6.53 -17.33 -5.92
CA ALA A 181 7.94 -17.19 -6.31
C ALA A 181 8.88 -17.37 -5.11
N GLU A 182 8.58 -16.78 -3.95
CA GLU A 182 9.34 -16.96 -2.72
C GLU A 182 9.35 -18.43 -2.26
N THR A 183 8.22 -19.13 -2.39
CA THR A 183 8.11 -20.55 -2.00
C THR A 183 8.95 -21.43 -2.90
N LEU A 184 8.91 -21.24 -4.23
CA LEU A 184 9.77 -21.95 -5.17
C LEU A 184 11.25 -21.68 -4.92
N PHE A 185 11.62 -20.40 -4.67
CA PHE A 185 12.99 -20.06 -4.33
C PHE A 185 13.46 -20.79 -3.08
N ARG A 186 12.68 -20.77 -2.01
CA ARG A 186 13.03 -21.43 -0.75
C ARG A 186 13.18 -22.93 -0.95
N GLN A 187 12.25 -23.56 -1.66
CA GLN A 187 12.32 -25.00 -1.94
C GLN A 187 13.59 -25.35 -2.71
N TRP A 188 13.86 -24.69 -3.84
CA TRP A 188 14.94 -25.08 -4.75
C TRP A 188 16.34 -24.67 -4.28
N PHE A 189 16.46 -23.51 -3.62
CA PHE A 189 17.76 -22.90 -3.32
C PHE A 189 18.08 -22.80 -1.83
N VAL A 190 17.17 -23.22 -0.96
CA VAL A 190 17.41 -23.31 0.49
C VAL A 190 17.22 -24.73 0.98
N GLU A 191 16.04 -25.32 0.78
CA GLU A 191 15.69 -26.64 1.31
C GLU A 191 16.34 -27.79 0.50
N GLU A 192 16.38 -27.67 -0.83
CA GLU A 192 16.98 -28.65 -1.77
C GLU A 192 18.41 -28.25 -2.20
N ALA A 193 18.99 -27.20 -1.57
CA ALA A 193 20.32 -26.74 -1.90
C ALA A 193 21.37 -27.84 -1.64
N LYS A 194 22.20 -28.10 -2.64
CA LYS A 194 23.24 -29.12 -2.52
C LYS A 194 24.49 -28.55 -1.85
N GLU A 195 25.16 -29.36 -1.02
CA GLU A 195 26.38 -28.95 -0.34
C GLU A 195 27.53 -28.64 -1.32
N GLU A 196 27.55 -29.30 -2.48
CA GLU A 196 28.54 -29.14 -3.54
C GLU A 196 28.43 -27.81 -4.31
N TRP A 197 27.35 -27.03 -4.12
CA TRP A 197 27.22 -25.74 -4.78
C TRP A 197 28.24 -24.76 -4.22
N GLU A 198 28.94 -24.07 -5.12
CA GLU A 198 29.93 -23.07 -4.76
C GLU A 198 29.28 -21.93 -3.96
N GLU A 199 29.86 -21.60 -2.80
CA GLU A 199 29.49 -20.41 -2.05
C GLU A 199 30.29 -19.20 -2.55
N VAL A 200 29.61 -18.23 -3.11
CA VAL A 200 30.20 -17.00 -3.66
C VAL A 200 29.67 -15.75 -2.97
N GLU A 201 30.42 -14.67 -3.02
CA GLU A 201 29.93 -13.38 -2.59
C GLU A 201 28.98 -12.79 -3.64
N LEU A 202 27.91 -12.14 -3.20
CA LEU A 202 26.97 -11.42 -4.08
C LEU A 202 27.70 -10.49 -5.04
N GLY A 203 28.75 -9.80 -4.56
CA GLY A 203 29.57 -8.89 -5.37
C GLY A 203 30.18 -9.55 -6.59
N ASN A 204 30.50 -10.84 -6.54
CA ASN A 204 31.04 -11.59 -7.67
C ASN A 204 30.00 -11.88 -8.75
N LEU A 205 28.72 -11.71 -8.44
CA LEU A 205 27.60 -11.91 -9.35
C LEU A 205 27.05 -10.60 -9.91
N ILE A 206 27.42 -9.45 -9.34
CA ILE A 206 26.91 -8.13 -9.73
C ILE A 206 27.87 -7.47 -10.71
N ASP A 207 27.39 -7.19 -11.93
CA ASP A 207 28.20 -6.51 -12.95
C ASP A 207 28.25 -5.00 -12.76
N VAL A 208 27.12 -4.42 -12.28
CA VAL A 208 27.00 -2.97 -12.12
C VAL A 208 26.34 -2.62 -10.81
N VAL A 209 27.03 -1.82 -10.02
CA VAL A 209 26.45 -1.13 -8.87
C VAL A 209 26.17 0.31 -9.26
N ILE A 210 24.91 0.74 -9.13
CA ILE A 210 24.46 2.12 -9.36
C ILE A 210 24.37 2.76 -7.98
N ASP A 211 25.26 3.70 -7.70
CA ASP A 211 25.39 4.33 -6.38
C ASP A 211 25.64 5.83 -6.54
N ASN A 212 24.72 6.63 -6.02
CA ASN A 212 24.74 8.10 -6.09
C ASN A 212 24.91 8.73 -4.70
N ARG A 213 25.42 7.97 -3.71
CA ARG A 213 25.59 8.47 -2.35
C ARG A 213 26.53 9.68 -2.28
N GLY A 214 26.22 10.55 -1.31
CA GLY A 214 27.04 11.72 -0.98
C GLY A 214 26.60 13.01 -1.68
N LYS A 215 25.66 12.98 -2.64
CA LYS A 215 25.15 14.18 -3.30
C LYS A 215 23.66 14.07 -3.59
N THR A 216 22.93 15.18 -3.41
CA THR A 216 21.53 15.30 -3.84
C THR A 216 21.50 15.95 -5.22
N PRO A 217 20.88 15.33 -6.24
CA PRO A 217 20.80 15.93 -7.57
C PRO A 217 19.87 17.15 -7.55
N PRO A 218 20.08 18.12 -8.45
CA PRO A 218 19.10 19.16 -8.72
C PRO A 218 17.79 18.52 -9.21
N THR A 219 16.68 18.83 -8.55
CA THR A 219 15.36 18.30 -8.88
C THR A 219 14.42 19.37 -9.38
N VAL A 220 13.41 18.95 -10.12
CA VAL A 220 12.27 19.76 -10.57
C VAL A 220 10.98 19.10 -10.07
N GLU A 221 9.94 19.92 -9.83
CA GLU A 221 8.65 19.44 -9.34
C GLU A 221 7.67 19.11 -10.47
N PHE A 222 7.97 19.53 -11.72
CA PHE A 222 7.18 19.15 -12.87
C PHE A 222 7.65 17.80 -13.43
N GLU A 223 6.72 17.04 -13.96
CA GLU A 223 6.98 15.71 -14.50
C GLU A 223 7.90 15.76 -15.74
N THR A 224 8.92 14.89 -15.73
CA THR A 224 9.81 14.65 -16.85
C THR A 224 9.91 13.14 -17.12
N GLU A 225 10.62 12.74 -18.17
CA GLU A 225 10.93 11.33 -18.44
C GLU A 225 11.91 10.70 -17.43
N TYR A 226 12.46 11.48 -16.47
CA TYR A 226 13.52 11.07 -15.55
C TYR A 226 13.06 11.18 -14.09
N PRO A 227 12.21 10.24 -13.63
CA PRO A 227 11.75 10.22 -12.24
C PRO A 227 12.91 9.96 -11.27
N LEU A 228 12.94 10.70 -10.15
CA LEU A 228 13.85 10.41 -9.06
C LEU A 228 13.18 9.45 -8.06
N ILE A 229 13.65 8.22 -8.06
CA ILE A 229 13.15 7.17 -7.18
C ILE A 229 13.73 7.39 -5.79
N GLU A 230 12.85 7.58 -4.81
CA GLU A 230 13.17 7.70 -3.38
C GLU A 230 12.66 6.44 -2.65
N VAL A 231 13.01 6.27 -1.35
CA VAL A 231 12.64 5.07 -0.56
C VAL A 231 11.13 4.81 -0.54
N ASN A 232 10.31 5.86 -0.51
CA ASN A 232 8.85 5.73 -0.51
C ASN A 232 8.29 5.06 -1.78
N ALA A 233 9.05 5.04 -2.87
CA ALA A 233 8.70 4.34 -4.10
C ALA A 233 9.10 2.85 -4.09
N LEU A 234 9.93 2.43 -3.12
CA LEU A 234 10.21 1.02 -2.86
C LEU A 234 9.13 0.48 -1.92
N ASN A 235 8.11 -0.08 -2.50
CA ASN A 235 6.91 -0.47 -1.76
C ASN A 235 7.09 -1.84 -1.10
N SER A 236 6.80 -1.93 0.19
CA SER A 236 6.73 -3.21 0.90
C SER A 236 5.54 -4.10 0.47
N GLN A 237 4.58 -3.55 -0.25
CA GLN A 237 3.38 -4.25 -0.73
C GLN A 237 3.48 -4.74 -2.19
N SER A 238 4.60 -4.49 -2.86
CA SER A 238 4.83 -4.91 -4.24
C SER A 238 6.32 -5.12 -4.49
N CYS A 239 6.65 -6.16 -5.25
CA CYS A 239 8.01 -6.39 -5.72
C CYS A 239 8.50 -5.34 -6.73
N LEU A 240 7.64 -4.46 -7.21
CA LEU A 240 7.94 -3.46 -8.23
C LEU A 240 8.00 -2.05 -7.64
N VAL A 241 8.84 -1.19 -8.25
CA VAL A 241 8.86 0.24 -7.93
C VAL A 241 7.50 0.87 -8.17
N ASP A 242 7.01 1.62 -7.20
CA ASP A 242 5.76 2.39 -7.33
C ASP A 242 6.06 3.80 -7.87
N TYR A 243 5.85 3.98 -9.16
CA TYR A 243 6.06 5.27 -9.81
C TYR A 243 4.95 6.31 -9.51
N THR A 244 3.83 5.90 -8.92
CA THR A 244 2.71 6.80 -8.64
C THR A 244 2.97 7.76 -7.49
N VAL A 245 3.89 7.38 -6.60
CA VAL A 245 4.26 8.18 -5.42
C VAL A 245 5.42 9.15 -5.67
N ILE A 246 6.03 9.09 -6.87
CA ILE A 246 7.15 9.96 -7.23
C ILE A 246 6.65 11.38 -7.41
N ARG A 247 7.35 12.33 -6.79
CA ARG A 247 7.02 13.79 -6.83
C ARG A 247 8.19 14.62 -7.35
N LYS A 248 9.39 14.05 -7.43
CA LYS A 248 10.59 14.75 -7.86
C LYS A 248 11.11 14.12 -9.14
N TYR A 249 11.54 14.97 -10.03
CA TYR A 249 12.10 14.59 -11.32
C TYR A 249 13.42 15.32 -11.53
N VAL A 250 14.20 14.88 -12.50
CA VAL A 250 15.40 15.61 -12.93
C VAL A 250 15.27 15.99 -14.41
N THR A 251 16.02 16.99 -14.82
CA THR A 251 16.08 17.36 -16.26
C THR A 251 16.94 16.34 -17.02
N LYS A 252 16.83 16.33 -18.36
CA LYS A 252 17.70 15.52 -19.22
C LYS A 252 19.17 15.83 -18.98
N GLU A 253 19.50 17.11 -18.87
CA GLU A 253 20.88 17.55 -18.58
C GLU A 253 21.40 16.97 -17.27
N THR A 254 20.60 17.08 -16.19
CA THR A 254 20.96 16.49 -14.89
C THR A 254 21.09 14.98 -15.00
N PHE A 255 20.18 14.31 -15.71
CA PHE A 255 20.24 12.86 -15.91
C PHE A 255 21.55 12.45 -16.61
N ASP A 256 21.93 13.13 -17.69
CA ASP A 256 23.10 12.79 -18.49
C ASP A 256 24.44 13.15 -17.83
N THR A 257 24.48 14.21 -17.00
CA THR A 257 25.75 14.76 -16.46
C THR A 257 25.99 14.50 -14.99
N TRP A 258 24.94 14.40 -14.17
CA TRP A 258 25.05 14.23 -12.72
C TRP A 258 25.26 12.77 -12.32
N PHE A 259 24.50 11.87 -12.95
CA PHE A 259 24.50 10.46 -12.60
C PHE A 259 25.60 9.71 -13.37
N ARG A 260 26.47 9.03 -12.64
CA ARG A 260 27.59 8.25 -13.24
C ARG A 260 27.12 6.99 -13.93
N LYS A 261 26.03 6.39 -13.43
CA LYS A 261 25.42 5.16 -13.93
C LYS A 261 23.92 5.28 -13.88
N HIS A 262 23.25 4.73 -14.88
CA HIS A 262 21.79 4.80 -15.03
C HIS A 262 21.15 3.44 -14.78
N LEU A 263 19.95 3.47 -14.23
CA LEU A 263 19.09 2.29 -14.13
C LEU A 263 18.74 1.75 -15.51
N LYS A 264 18.57 0.44 -15.59
CA LYS A 264 17.97 -0.27 -16.72
C LYS A 264 16.80 -1.10 -16.22
N VAL A 265 15.91 -1.48 -17.16
CA VAL A 265 14.83 -2.41 -16.89
C VAL A 265 15.40 -3.67 -16.24
N ASN A 266 14.73 -4.15 -15.22
CA ASN A 266 15.10 -5.29 -14.39
C ASN A 266 16.29 -5.07 -13.43
N ASP A 267 16.76 -3.85 -13.23
CA ASP A 267 17.66 -3.59 -12.09
C ASP A 267 16.88 -3.74 -10.78
N ILE A 268 17.53 -4.26 -9.76
CA ILE A 268 17.01 -4.24 -8.39
C ILE A 268 17.51 -2.98 -7.68
N ILE A 269 16.59 -2.29 -7.01
CA ILE A 269 16.89 -1.13 -6.18
C ILE A 269 16.68 -1.53 -4.73
N ILE A 270 17.66 -1.23 -3.88
CA ILE A 270 17.61 -1.51 -2.44
C ILE A 270 17.91 -0.24 -1.64
N SER A 271 17.18 -0.05 -0.55
CA SER A 271 17.43 1.02 0.40
C SER A 271 18.57 0.66 1.35
N THR A 272 19.53 1.56 1.46
CA THR A 272 20.74 1.37 2.28
C THR A 272 20.89 2.39 3.40
N VAL A 273 20.02 3.42 3.47
CA VAL A 273 20.05 4.44 4.53
C VAL A 273 18.65 4.81 4.96
N GLY A 274 18.42 4.91 6.26
CA GLY A 274 17.14 5.24 6.88
C GLY A 274 16.26 4.00 7.04
N THR A 275 15.36 3.74 6.11
CA THR A 275 14.58 2.49 6.08
C THR A 275 15.39 1.45 5.31
N ILE A 276 16.07 0.55 5.99
CA ILE A 276 16.86 -0.53 5.38
C ILE A 276 16.02 -1.78 5.13
N GLY A 277 16.47 -2.66 4.24
CA GLY A 277 15.78 -3.93 3.93
C GLY A 277 14.55 -3.78 3.03
N VAL A 278 14.34 -2.61 2.42
CA VAL A 278 13.29 -2.41 1.41
C VAL A 278 13.92 -2.40 0.02
N PHE A 279 13.36 -3.17 -0.89
CA PHE A 279 13.88 -3.32 -2.25
C PHE A 279 12.77 -3.61 -3.25
N SER A 280 12.98 -3.24 -4.51
CA SER A 280 12.02 -3.42 -5.61
C SER A 280 12.74 -3.57 -6.95
N ILE A 281 12.06 -4.19 -7.91
CA ILE A 281 12.50 -4.33 -9.29
C ILE A 281 12.07 -3.10 -10.08
N HIS A 282 13.01 -2.51 -10.81
CA HIS A 282 12.78 -1.38 -11.69
C HIS A 282 12.33 -1.83 -13.08
N LEU A 283 11.19 -1.35 -13.56
CA LEU A 283 10.67 -1.74 -14.88
C LEU A 283 10.59 -0.60 -15.90
N ALA A 284 10.92 0.63 -15.54
CA ALA A 284 10.93 1.75 -16.47
C ALA A 284 12.23 1.80 -17.30
N ASN A 285 12.14 2.37 -18.51
CA ASN A 285 13.32 2.55 -19.36
C ASN A 285 14.25 3.64 -18.85
N LYS A 286 13.73 4.60 -18.10
CA LYS A 286 14.48 5.75 -17.56
C LYS A 286 14.13 5.94 -16.09
N GLY A 287 15.07 6.41 -15.34
CA GLY A 287 14.94 6.72 -13.92
C GLY A 287 16.30 6.87 -13.25
N CYS A 288 16.30 7.55 -12.15
CA CYS A 288 17.48 7.72 -11.32
C CYS A 288 17.11 7.47 -9.86
N ILE A 289 18.10 7.17 -9.03
CA ILE A 289 17.88 6.86 -7.62
C ILE A 289 18.45 7.95 -6.72
N ALA A 290 17.75 8.19 -5.63
CA ALA A 290 18.19 9.06 -4.56
C ALA A 290 19.42 8.49 -3.85
N GLN A 291 20.13 9.33 -3.10
CA GLN A 291 21.40 9.00 -2.45
C GLN A 291 21.32 7.89 -1.38
N ASN A 292 20.13 7.57 -0.90
CA ASN A 292 19.89 6.51 0.09
C ASN A 292 19.55 5.15 -0.51
N LEU A 293 19.61 5.05 -1.84
CA LEU A 293 19.33 3.85 -2.60
C LEU A 293 20.57 3.37 -3.36
N VAL A 294 20.61 2.08 -3.63
CA VAL A 294 21.60 1.44 -4.49
C VAL A 294 20.89 0.55 -5.50
N GLY A 295 21.27 0.66 -6.77
CA GLY A 295 20.82 -0.23 -7.83
C GLY A 295 21.84 -1.33 -8.09
N LEU A 296 21.36 -2.55 -8.32
CA LEU A 296 22.17 -3.73 -8.63
C LEU A 296 21.73 -4.34 -9.95
N ARG A 297 22.70 -4.64 -10.81
CA ARG A 297 22.50 -5.31 -12.10
C ARG A 297 23.42 -6.52 -12.22
N SER A 298 22.88 -7.63 -12.68
CA SER A 298 23.63 -8.85 -12.96
C SER A 298 23.23 -9.43 -14.32
N SER A 299 24.21 -9.97 -15.04
CA SER A 299 23.99 -10.82 -16.21
C SER A 299 24.02 -12.31 -15.86
N ARG A 300 24.48 -12.67 -14.65
CA ARG A 300 24.66 -14.04 -14.19
C ARG A 300 23.43 -14.60 -13.47
N ILE A 301 22.72 -13.76 -12.73
CA ILE A 301 21.51 -14.09 -12.00
C ILE A 301 20.43 -13.05 -12.37
N SER A 302 19.16 -13.51 -12.45
CA SER A 302 18.06 -12.62 -12.78
C SER A 302 17.66 -11.71 -11.61
N SER A 303 17.02 -10.60 -11.90
CA SER A 303 16.38 -9.77 -10.88
C SER A 303 15.36 -10.52 -10.04
N TYR A 304 14.67 -11.49 -10.62
CA TYR A 304 13.69 -12.32 -9.91
C TYR A 304 14.36 -13.22 -8.87
N PHE A 305 15.49 -13.87 -9.24
CA PHE A 305 16.29 -14.64 -8.30
C PHE A 305 16.81 -13.74 -7.18
N LEU A 306 17.37 -12.59 -7.53
CA LEU A 306 17.94 -11.65 -6.57
C LEU A 306 16.88 -11.07 -5.63
N TYR A 307 15.68 -10.80 -6.15
CA TYR A 307 14.54 -10.38 -5.34
C TYR A 307 14.15 -11.44 -4.30
N CYS A 308 13.98 -12.69 -4.74
CA CYS A 308 13.64 -13.80 -3.85
C CYS A 308 14.78 -14.10 -2.85
N PHE A 309 16.03 -13.96 -3.27
CA PHE A 309 17.19 -14.07 -2.37
C PHE A 309 17.14 -13.04 -1.24
N PHE A 310 16.89 -11.77 -1.56
CA PHE A 310 16.77 -10.74 -0.52
C PHE A 310 15.55 -10.96 0.39
N LYS A 311 14.44 -11.42 -0.15
CA LYS A 311 13.26 -11.79 0.66
C LYS A 311 13.56 -12.92 1.64
N SER A 312 14.24 -13.97 1.16
CA SER A 312 14.63 -15.12 2.00
C SER A 312 15.68 -14.75 3.07
N ASN A 313 16.45 -13.69 2.84
CA ASN A 313 17.53 -13.24 3.73
C ASN A 313 17.26 -11.88 4.37
N ILE A 314 15.97 -11.51 4.55
CA ILE A 314 15.62 -10.17 5.02
C ILE A 314 16.19 -9.84 6.41
N GLU A 315 16.20 -10.79 7.32
CA GLU A 315 16.80 -10.62 8.65
C GLU A 315 18.31 -10.39 8.57
N THR A 316 18.99 -11.13 7.70
CA THR A 316 20.42 -10.93 7.45
C THR A 316 20.70 -9.53 6.88
N LEU A 317 19.85 -9.06 5.94
CA LEU A 317 19.96 -7.69 5.40
C LEU A 317 19.78 -6.63 6.49
N ILE A 318 18.79 -6.77 7.36
CA ILE A 318 18.56 -5.84 8.47
C ILE A 318 19.74 -5.87 9.45
N ASN A 319 20.31 -7.03 9.72
CA ASN A 319 21.47 -7.20 10.61
C ASN A 319 22.78 -6.65 10.03
N LEU A 320 22.83 -6.26 8.74
CA LEU A 320 23.95 -5.50 8.17
C LEU A 320 23.99 -4.04 8.61
N ASP A 321 23.01 -3.60 9.41
CA ASP A 321 22.97 -2.24 9.94
C ASP A 321 24.22 -1.94 10.80
N ILE A 322 24.92 -0.89 10.43
CA ILE A 322 26.07 -0.36 11.17
C ILE A 322 25.85 1.07 11.65
N GLY A 323 24.63 1.59 11.42
CA GLY A 323 24.27 2.97 11.77
C GLY A 323 24.06 3.13 13.28
N GLY A 324 24.52 4.26 13.83
CA GLY A 324 24.27 4.61 15.24
C GLY A 324 22.94 5.33 15.41
N VAL A 325 22.82 6.54 14.84
CA VAL A 325 21.61 7.37 14.95
C VAL A 325 20.59 7.06 13.85
N GLN A 326 21.07 6.72 12.67
CA GLN A 326 20.24 6.36 11.52
C GLN A 326 20.72 5.02 10.94
N PRO A 327 19.82 4.05 10.72
CA PRO A 327 20.15 2.77 10.11
C PRO A 327 20.89 2.96 8.78
N SER A 328 21.96 2.21 8.56
CA SER A 328 22.78 2.31 7.35
C SER A 328 23.52 1.03 7.02
N ILE A 329 23.45 0.60 5.76
CA ILE A 329 24.20 -0.51 5.21
C ILE A 329 25.31 0.01 4.31
N LYS A 330 26.56 -0.43 4.53
CA LYS A 330 27.65 -0.17 3.57
C LYS A 330 27.50 -1.11 2.37
N VAL A 331 27.70 -0.58 1.15
CA VAL A 331 27.63 -1.41 -0.08
C VAL A 331 28.59 -2.59 -0.04
N PRO A 332 29.84 -2.51 0.44
CA PRO A 332 30.68 -3.68 0.58
C PRO A 332 30.09 -4.79 1.46
N HIS A 333 29.38 -4.45 2.54
CA HIS A 333 28.71 -5.45 3.38
C HIS A 333 27.55 -6.11 2.65
N LEU A 334 26.76 -5.34 1.89
CA LEU A 334 25.70 -5.88 1.04
C LEU A 334 26.28 -6.83 -0.02
N LEU A 335 27.36 -6.45 -0.68
CA LEU A 335 28.02 -7.24 -1.70
C LEU A 335 28.77 -8.45 -1.14
N GLY A 336 29.13 -8.44 0.15
CA GLY A 336 29.73 -9.57 0.87
C GLY A 336 28.75 -10.67 1.30
N LEU A 337 27.45 -10.51 1.07
CA LEU A 337 26.49 -11.56 1.34
C LEU A 337 26.82 -12.83 0.57
N LYS A 338 26.73 -13.97 1.25
CA LYS A 338 27.06 -15.27 0.67
C LYS A 338 25.83 -15.87 -0.02
N ILE A 339 26.06 -16.42 -1.20
CA ILE A 339 25.06 -17.12 -2.02
C ILE A 339 25.64 -18.47 -2.44
N LYS A 340 24.92 -19.55 -2.19
CA LYS A 340 25.19 -20.83 -2.83
C LYS A 340 24.72 -20.72 -4.28
N LEU A 341 25.66 -20.75 -5.24
CA LEU A 341 25.37 -20.55 -6.66
C LEU A 341 24.90 -21.86 -7.27
N PRO A 342 23.63 -21.95 -7.68
CA PRO A 342 23.11 -23.17 -8.32
C PRO A 342 23.65 -23.32 -9.75
N PRO A 343 23.55 -24.52 -10.35
CA PRO A 343 23.86 -24.73 -11.76
C PRO A 343 23.02 -23.80 -12.66
N LYS A 344 23.62 -23.38 -13.77
CA LYS A 344 23.00 -22.45 -14.71
C LYS A 344 21.64 -22.93 -15.24
N ASP A 345 21.51 -24.23 -15.49
CA ASP A 345 20.26 -24.81 -16.01
C ASP A 345 19.14 -24.68 -14.98
N LEU A 346 19.41 -24.91 -13.69
CA LEU A 346 18.45 -24.73 -12.63
C LEU A 346 18.06 -23.25 -12.44
N LEU A 347 19.02 -22.31 -12.58
CA LEU A 347 18.73 -20.89 -12.60
C LEU A 347 17.80 -20.50 -13.76
N ASN A 348 18.03 -21.05 -14.95
CA ASN A 348 17.21 -20.79 -16.13
C ASN A 348 15.79 -21.33 -15.92
N GLU A 349 15.66 -22.56 -15.45
CA GLU A 349 14.36 -23.19 -15.16
C GLU A 349 13.57 -22.39 -14.11
N PHE A 350 14.24 -21.95 -13.05
CA PHE A 350 13.62 -21.06 -12.06
C PHE A 350 13.16 -19.75 -12.69
N ASN A 351 14.01 -19.09 -13.49
CA ASN A 351 13.69 -17.83 -14.13
C ASN A 351 12.51 -17.93 -15.10
N GLU A 352 12.40 -19.03 -15.85
CA GLU A 352 11.24 -19.29 -16.71
C GLU A 352 9.98 -19.48 -15.88
N SER A 353 10.05 -20.27 -14.79
CA SER A 353 8.92 -20.54 -13.90
C SER A 353 8.39 -19.29 -13.21
N VAL A 354 9.28 -18.51 -12.57
CA VAL A 354 8.86 -17.32 -11.84
C VAL A 354 8.65 -16.09 -12.73
N GLY A 355 9.28 -16.06 -13.90
CA GLY A 355 9.12 -14.98 -14.88
C GLY A 355 7.67 -14.76 -15.27
N ILE A 356 6.89 -15.84 -15.36
CA ILE A 356 5.43 -15.77 -15.62
C ILE A 356 4.72 -15.03 -14.48
N TYR A 357 5.11 -15.25 -13.23
CA TYR A 357 4.52 -14.60 -12.06
C TYR A 357 4.84 -13.10 -12.04
N PHE A 358 6.11 -12.74 -12.18
CA PHE A 358 6.54 -11.33 -12.19
C PHE A 358 5.97 -10.56 -13.38
N ASN A 359 5.89 -11.16 -14.57
CA ASN A 359 5.21 -10.56 -15.72
C ASN A 359 3.72 -10.32 -15.44
N LYS A 360 3.04 -11.28 -14.80
CA LYS A 360 1.63 -11.11 -14.41
C LYS A 360 1.48 -10.00 -13.37
N ILE A 361 2.37 -9.89 -12.40
CA ILE A 361 2.39 -8.80 -11.42
C ILE A 361 2.56 -7.45 -12.13
N ALA A 362 3.44 -7.32 -13.11
CA ALA A 362 3.65 -6.10 -13.88
C ALA A 362 2.40 -5.67 -14.66
N ILE A 363 1.73 -6.63 -15.31
CA ILE A 363 0.44 -6.41 -16.01
C ILE A 363 -0.62 -5.95 -15.01
N ASN A 364 -0.76 -6.65 -13.89
CA ASN A 364 -1.72 -6.31 -12.85
C ASN A 364 -1.46 -4.90 -12.28
N GLN A 365 -0.19 -4.53 -12.06
CA GLN A 365 0.19 -3.20 -11.57
C GLN A 365 -0.23 -2.10 -12.55
N THR A 366 -0.10 -2.34 -13.85
CA THR A 366 -0.57 -1.43 -14.88
C THR A 366 -2.10 -1.30 -14.87
N GLN A 367 -2.82 -2.42 -14.71
CA GLN A 367 -4.28 -2.41 -14.58
C GLN A 367 -4.72 -1.66 -13.33
N ILE A 368 -4.07 -1.88 -12.17
CA ILE A 368 -4.34 -1.18 -10.92
C ILE A 368 -4.23 0.33 -11.13
N ARG A 369 -3.15 0.81 -11.76
CA ARG A 369 -2.99 2.24 -12.05
C ARG A 369 -4.13 2.80 -12.89
N THR A 370 -4.49 2.11 -13.98
CA THR A 370 -5.56 2.54 -14.88
C THR A 370 -6.91 2.59 -14.17
N LEU A 371 -7.24 1.54 -13.40
CA LEU A 371 -8.49 1.47 -12.64
C LEU A 371 -8.56 2.53 -11.52
N THR A 372 -7.44 2.78 -10.84
CA THR A 372 -7.34 3.84 -9.83
C THR A 372 -7.55 5.21 -10.45
N ALA A 373 -6.87 5.52 -11.56
CA ALA A 373 -7.06 6.78 -12.27
C ALA A 373 -8.50 6.95 -12.77
N LEU A 374 -9.12 5.89 -13.27
CA LEU A 374 -10.53 5.91 -13.71
C LEU A 374 -11.47 6.18 -12.53
N ARG A 375 -11.29 5.47 -11.40
CA ARG A 375 -12.08 5.69 -10.18
C ARG A 375 -11.94 7.13 -9.69
N ASP A 376 -10.73 7.65 -9.61
CA ASP A 376 -10.43 8.98 -9.10
C ASP A 376 -10.99 10.09 -10.01
N ALA A 377 -11.05 9.84 -11.32
CA ALA A 377 -11.70 10.75 -12.27
C ALA A 377 -13.24 10.68 -12.24
N LEU A 378 -13.80 9.50 -11.96
CA LEU A 378 -15.25 9.31 -11.90
C LEU A 378 -15.84 9.77 -10.55
N LEU A 379 -15.14 9.56 -9.45
CA LEU A 379 -15.63 9.87 -8.10
C LEU A 379 -16.19 11.29 -7.98
N PRO A 380 -15.45 12.38 -8.29
CA PRO A 380 -15.99 13.72 -8.17
C PRO A 380 -17.19 13.98 -9.09
N LYS A 381 -17.20 13.44 -10.30
CA LYS A 381 -18.28 13.63 -11.27
C LYS A 381 -19.57 12.92 -10.88
N LEU A 382 -19.44 11.74 -10.29
CA LEU A 382 -20.58 10.98 -9.77
C LEU A 382 -21.12 11.59 -8.48
N MET A 383 -20.23 12.09 -7.60
CA MET A 383 -20.65 12.71 -6.33
C MET A 383 -21.21 14.12 -6.49
N SER A 384 -20.86 14.84 -7.55
CA SER A 384 -21.47 16.15 -7.88
C SER A 384 -22.76 16.05 -8.70
N GLY A 385 -23.11 14.84 -9.19
CA GLY A 385 -24.21 14.66 -10.13
C GLY A 385 -23.96 15.19 -11.54
N GLU A 386 -22.71 15.56 -11.89
CA GLU A 386 -22.29 15.92 -13.25
C GLU A 386 -22.48 14.76 -14.23
N VAL A 387 -22.18 13.56 -13.79
CA VAL A 387 -22.45 12.30 -14.51
C VAL A 387 -23.54 11.55 -13.75
N ARG A 388 -24.61 11.21 -14.45
CA ARG A 388 -25.73 10.43 -13.91
C ARG A 388 -25.65 8.98 -14.35
N VAL A 389 -26.06 8.12 -13.46
CA VAL A 389 -26.23 6.70 -13.71
C VAL A 389 -27.75 6.42 -13.73
N VAL A 390 -28.23 6.02 -14.87
CA VAL A 390 -29.66 5.69 -15.11
C VAL A 390 -29.89 4.22 -14.80
#